data_5bf0cf0c31ed78ccb1952863d9f64ee6
#
_entry.id   5bf0cf0c31ed78ccb1952863d9f64ee6
#
_cell.length_a   1.000
_cell.length_b   1.000
_cell.length_c   1.000
_cell.angle_alpha   90.00
_cell.angle_beta   90.00
_cell.angle_gamma   90.00
#
_symmetry.space_group_name_H-M   'P 1'
#
loop_
_entity.id
_entity.type
_entity.pdbx_description
1 polymer ?
#
loop_
_entity_poly.entity_id
_entity_poly.type
_entity_poly.pdbx_seq_one_letter_code
_entity_poly.pdbx_strand_id
1 'polypeptide(L)' 'MYRSGTTSATTIGYINRNNQKVHGTRGIAGTDHDAYSYKLECLEPDCGHEYGANGTDIFQRKCPRCQGGNEGIEY' A
#
# COMPACT_ATOMS: atom_id res chain seq x y z
N MET A 1 15.08 12.94 11.29
CA MET A 1 15.11 12.96 10.50
C MET A 1 14.68 12.32 9.68
N TYR A 2 14.06 12.30 9.58
CA TYR A 2 13.84 11.72 8.78
C TYR A 2 14.74 11.70 7.90
N ARG A 3 15.18 11.35 7.77
CA ARG A 3 16.10 11.33 7.06
C ARG A 3 16.02 11.64 5.78
N SER A 4 16.63 12.48 5.38
CA SER A 4 16.57 12.89 4.04
C SER A 4 16.99 11.72 3.16
N GLY A 5 16.46 11.68 1.95
CA GLY A 5 16.72 10.54 1.09
C GLY A 5 15.88 9.32 1.40
N THR A 6 15.18 9.32 2.53
CA THR A 6 14.32 8.21 2.88
C THR A 6 12.99 8.33 2.14
N THR A 7 12.63 7.31 1.38
CA THR A 7 11.36 7.30 0.66
C THR A 7 10.24 6.91 1.60
N SER A 8 9.23 7.77 1.70
CA SER A 8 8.06 7.48 2.49
C SER A 8 7.26 6.35 1.84
N ALA A 9 6.68 5.48 2.65
CA ALA A 9 5.85 4.40 2.14
C ALA A 9 4.61 4.91 1.40
N THR A 10 4.25 6.18 1.57
CA THR A 10 3.10 6.75 0.87
C THR A 10 3.49 7.44 -0.44
N THR A 11 4.76 7.42 -0.81
CA THR A 11 5.21 8.02 -2.05
C THR A 11 4.76 7.18 -3.25
N ILE A 12 4.22 7.85 -4.26
CA ILE A 12 3.82 7.14 -5.49
C ILE A 12 5.03 6.43 -6.06
N GLY A 13 4.87 5.16 -6.37
CA GLY A 13 5.95 4.34 -6.91
C GLY A 13 6.71 3.55 -5.86
N TYR A 14 6.44 3.79 -4.59
CA TYR A 14 7.08 3.03 -3.52
C TYR A 14 6.71 1.54 -3.65
N ILE A 15 7.71 0.67 -3.55
CA ILE A 15 7.50 -0.77 -3.60
C ILE A 15 8.00 -1.32 -2.26
N ASN A 16 7.11 -2.00 -1.54
CA ASN A 16 7.46 -2.49 -0.21
C ASN A 16 8.18 -3.83 -0.26
N ARG A 17 8.52 -4.36 0.91
CA ARG A 17 9.25 -5.62 1.02
C ARG A 17 8.50 -6.82 0.46
N ASN A 18 7.20 -6.70 0.27
CA ASN A 18 6.35 -7.78 -0.23
C ASN A 18 5.96 -7.56 -1.68
N ASN A 19 6.66 -6.66 -2.37
CA ASN A 19 6.47 -6.41 -3.80
C ASN A 19 5.10 -5.79 -4.12
N GLN A 20 4.62 -4.94 -3.21
CA GLN A 20 3.37 -4.19 -3.39
C GLN A 20 3.73 -2.75 -3.71
N LYS A 21 3.19 -2.23 -4.82
CA LYS A 21 3.53 -0.90 -5.32
C LYS A 21 2.43 0.09 -5.02
N VAL A 22 2.81 1.28 -4.55
CA VAL A 22 1.87 2.36 -4.25
C VAL A 22 1.57 3.15 -5.51
N HIS A 23 0.29 3.31 -5.81
CA HIS A 23 -0.16 4.13 -6.93
C HIS A 23 -0.67 5.49 -6.49
N GLY A 24 -0.92 5.69 -5.21
CA GLY A 24 -1.36 6.99 -4.69
C GLY A 24 -2.70 6.90 -3.98
N THR A 25 -3.21 8.07 -3.63
CA THR A 25 -4.47 8.17 -2.90
C THR A 25 -5.36 9.22 -3.55
N ARG A 26 -6.68 9.03 -3.45
CA ARG A 26 -7.65 10.04 -3.84
C ARG A 26 -8.10 10.87 -2.63
N GLY A 27 -7.44 10.68 -1.48
CA GLY A 27 -7.81 11.40 -0.27
C GLY A 27 -8.97 10.79 0.49
N ILE A 28 -9.35 9.56 0.15
CA ILE A 28 -10.42 8.85 0.86
C ILE A 28 -9.88 8.38 2.19
N ALA A 29 -10.66 8.57 3.25
CA ALA A 29 -10.27 8.12 4.58
C ALA A 29 -10.17 6.59 4.59
N GLY A 30 -9.11 6.08 5.20
CA GLY A 30 -8.97 4.65 5.40
C GLY A 30 -9.75 4.20 6.62
N THR A 31 -9.49 2.98 7.03
CA THR A 31 -10.14 2.40 8.21
C THR A 31 -9.33 2.60 9.47
N ASP A 32 -8.09 3.07 9.34
CA ASP A 32 -7.23 3.35 10.47
C ASP A 32 -7.35 4.82 10.82
N HIS A 33 -7.12 5.14 12.09
CA HIS A 33 -7.26 6.50 12.59
C HIS A 33 -6.33 7.45 11.83
N ASP A 34 -6.88 8.52 11.27
CA ASP A 34 -6.14 9.56 10.56
C ASP A 34 -5.35 9.09 9.34
N ALA A 35 -5.58 7.86 8.88
CA ALA A 35 -4.91 7.37 7.69
C ALA A 35 -5.79 7.56 6.46
N TYR A 36 -5.14 7.80 5.31
CA TYR A 36 -5.84 7.76 4.03
C TYR A 36 -5.72 6.37 3.44
N SER A 37 -6.64 6.03 2.56
CA SER A 37 -6.58 4.80 1.80
C SER A 37 -5.75 5.03 0.55
N TYR A 38 -4.83 4.12 0.27
CA TYR A 38 -3.96 4.19 -0.90
C TYR A 38 -4.21 2.99 -1.80
N LYS A 39 -4.14 3.21 -3.12
CA LYS A 39 -4.24 2.13 -4.07
C LYS A 39 -2.89 1.44 -4.18
N LEU A 40 -2.89 0.13 -4.01
CA LEU A 40 -1.70 -0.70 -4.16
C LEU A 40 -1.91 -1.71 -5.27
N GLU A 41 -0.81 -2.13 -5.86
CA GLU A 41 -0.80 -3.17 -6.88
C GLU A 41 0.22 -4.23 -6.50
N CYS A 42 -0.18 -5.49 -6.57
CA CYS A 42 0.73 -6.60 -6.33
C CYS A 42 1.58 -6.81 -7.58
N LEU A 43 2.88 -6.74 -7.43
CA LEU A 43 3.81 -6.91 -8.55
C LEU A 43 4.26 -8.36 -8.73
N GLU A 44 3.74 -9.29 -7.94
CA GLU A 44 4.09 -10.69 -8.10
C GLU A 44 3.62 -11.21 -9.45
N PRO A 45 4.43 -12.03 -10.12
CA PRO A 45 4.01 -12.62 -11.39
C PRO A 45 2.70 -13.38 -11.20
N ASP A 46 1.85 -13.32 -12.19
CA ASP A 46 0.58 -14.04 -12.19
C ASP A 46 -0.45 -13.51 -11.19
N CYS A 47 -0.19 -12.37 -10.56
CA CYS A 47 -1.15 -11.80 -9.63
C CYS A 47 -1.71 -10.46 -10.15
N GLY A 48 -0.97 -9.37 -9.96
CA GLY A 48 -1.42 -8.07 -10.46
C GLY A 48 -2.65 -7.52 -9.76
N HIS A 49 -3.00 -8.07 -8.61
CA HIS A 49 -4.21 -7.63 -7.89
C HIS A 49 -4.07 -6.20 -7.40
N GLU A 50 -5.11 -5.39 -7.61
CA GLU A 50 -5.16 -4.01 -7.12
C GLU A 50 -6.13 -3.95 -5.95
N TYR A 51 -5.76 -3.19 -4.91
CA TYR A 51 -6.57 -3.11 -3.70
C TYR A 51 -6.19 -1.85 -2.92
N GLY A 52 -7.00 -1.52 -1.92
CA GLY A 52 -6.72 -0.38 -1.05
C GLY A 52 -6.10 -0.81 0.26
N ALA A 53 -5.28 0.05 0.83
CA ALA A 53 -4.66 -0.20 2.14
C ALA A 53 -4.47 1.12 2.85
N ASN A 54 -4.45 1.07 4.18
CA ASN A 54 -4.18 2.24 4.99
C ASN A 54 -2.73 2.68 4.81
N GLY A 55 -2.50 4.00 4.73
CA GLY A 55 -1.17 4.53 4.56
C GLY A 55 -0.20 4.09 5.65
N THR A 56 -0.71 3.77 6.84
CA THR A 56 0.11 3.34 7.95
C THR A 56 0.58 1.89 7.83
N ASP A 57 -0.03 1.12 6.92
CA ASP A 57 0.29 -0.31 6.78
C ASP A 57 1.13 -0.62 5.55
N ILE A 58 1.35 0.34 4.68
CA ILE A 58 1.92 0.07 3.36
C ILE A 58 3.27 -0.66 3.43
N PHE A 59 4.13 -0.25 4.37
CA PHE A 59 5.50 -0.77 4.39
C PHE A 59 5.56 -2.27 4.66
N GLN A 60 4.53 -2.84 5.27
CA GLN A 60 4.49 -4.26 5.61
C GLN A 60 3.33 -5.00 4.96
N ARG A 61 2.61 -4.33 4.07
CA ARG A 61 1.39 -4.88 3.48
C ARG A 61 1.69 -6.08 2.58
N LYS A 62 0.89 -7.12 2.73
CA LYS A 62 0.93 -8.30 1.87
C LYS A 62 -0.30 -8.31 0.98
N CYS A 63 -0.15 -8.89 -0.19
CA CYS A 63 -1.27 -9.01 -1.11
C CYS A 63 -2.37 -9.88 -0.49
N PRO A 64 -3.61 -9.38 -0.45
CA PRO A 64 -4.70 -10.18 0.10
C PRO A 64 -5.04 -11.39 -0.76
N ARG A 65 -4.59 -11.42 -2.00
CA ARG A 65 -4.94 -12.48 -2.92
C ARG A 65 -3.90 -13.60 -2.97
N CYS A 66 -2.62 -13.26 -3.08
CA CYS A 66 -1.60 -14.28 -3.29
C CYS A 66 -0.63 -14.42 -2.12
N GLN A 67 -0.70 -13.57 -1.14
CA GLN A 67 0.23 -13.60 -0.01
C GLN A 67 -0.46 -13.75 1.34
N GLY A 68 -1.76 -13.95 1.34
CA GLY A 68 -2.49 -14.15 2.58
C GLY A 68 -2.60 -12.90 3.43
N GLY A 69 -2.50 -11.72 2.82
CA GLY A 69 -2.63 -10.48 3.55
C GLY A 69 -4.07 -10.18 3.95
N ASN A 70 -4.24 -9.13 4.74
CA ASN A 70 -5.56 -8.68 5.14
C ASN A 70 -6.33 -8.19 3.93
N GLU A 71 -7.65 -8.30 4.01
CA GLU A 71 -8.53 -7.85 2.94
C GLU A 71 -8.29 -6.37 2.63
N GLY A 72 -8.41 -6.02 1.36
CA GLY A 72 -8.26 -4.64 0.96
C GLY A 72 -9.42 -3.78 1.42
N ILE A 73 -9.20 -2.46 1.43
CA ILE A 73 -10.22 -1.50 1.80
C ILE A 73 -10.55 -0.65 0.58
N GLU A 74 -11.60 0.15 0.70
CA GLU A 74 -11.98 1.04 -0.38
C GLU A 74 -10.86 2.04 -0.66
N TYR A 75 -10.66 2.35 -1.92
CA TYR A 75 -9.69 3.35 -2.36
C TYR A 75 -10.29 4.16 -3.52
#